data_ae3cee32888b84a6af10944cc5d86c76
#
_entry.id   ae3cee32888b84a6af10944cc5d86c76
#
_cell.length_a   1.000
_cell.length_b   1.000
_cell.length_c   1.000
_cell.angle_alpha   90.00
_cell.angle_beta   90.00
_cell.angle_gamma   90.00
#
_symmetry.space_group_name_H-M   'P 1'
#
loop_
_entity.id
_entity.type
_entity.pdbx_description
1 polymer ?
#
loop_
_entity_poly.entity_id
_entity_poly.type
_entity_poly.pdbx_seq_one_letter_code
_entity_poly.pdbx_strand_id
1 'polypeptide(L)'
;MGKELDQIIDEFDDLRNAFSSYRKKQEPNKDSLIEFEARFVDLRAELRPHRRYVAAEWQKRDDKAATGIKFRIAIAIHEGKFKDKKGELIYDECSINQAEKFASGSHAYKEFLDQRSFYKESLVNITDLRNDIDGYINLIKDIIKTV
;
A
#
# COMPACT_ATOMS: atom_id res chain seq x y z
N MET A 1 -2.99 15.07 -13.43
CA MET A 1 -2.67 13.78 -12.82
C MET A 1 -1.49 13.92 -11.88
N GLY A 2 -1.52 13.25 -10.74
CA GLY A 2 -0.40 13.24 -9.79
C GLY A 2 0.79 12.44 -10.29
N LYS A 3 1.92 12.58 -9.62
CA LYS A 3 3.12 11.80 -9.91
C LYS A 3 2.89 10.33 -9.59
N GLU A 4 3.56 9.45 -10.35
CA GLU A 4 3.61 8.03 -10.05
C GLU A 4 4.38 7.78 -8.73
N LEU A 5 4.03 6.71 -8.03
CA LEU A 5 4.66 6.40 -6.74
C LEU A 5 6.17 6.21 -6.85
N ASP A 6 6.65 5.50 -7.87
CA ASP A 6 8.09 5.29 -8.09
C ASP A 6 8.83 6.62 -8.29
N GLN A 7 8.20 7.57 -8.96
CA GLN A 7 8.75 8.91 -9.17
C GLN A 7 8.87 9.67 -7.84
N ILE A 8 7.88 9.53 -6.96
CA ILE A 8 7.91 10.14 -5.62
C ILE A 8 9.04 9.52 -4.78
N ILE A 9 9.21 8.21 -4.84
CA ILE A 9 10.28 7.50 -4.13
C ILE A 9 11.65 8.00 -4.60
N ASP A 10 11.86 8.12 -5.92
CA ASP A 10 13.10 8.60 -6.49
C ASP A 10 13.39 10.05 -6.09
N GLU A 11 12.36 10.91 -6.11
CA GLU A 11 12.50 12.30 -5.68
C GLU A 11 12.83 12.41 -4.19
N PHE A 12 12.23 11.54 -3.37
CA PHE A 12 12.56 11.48 -1.95
C PHE A 12 14.03 11.09 -1.72
N ASP A 13 14.52 10.07 -2.43
CA ASP A 13 15.91 9.64 -2.31
C ASP A 13 16.88 10.76 -2.75
N ASP A 14 16.58 11.44 -3.85
CA ASP A 14 17.39 12.56 -4.33
C ASP A 14 17.39 13.72 -3.32
N LEU A 15 16.23 14.07 -2.79
CA LEU A 15 16.10 15.16 -1.82
C LEU A 15 16.80 14.82 -0.49
N ARG A 16 16.66 13.59 -0.02
CA ARG A 16 17.34 13.10 1.18
C ARG A 16 18.86 13.21 1.02
N ASN A 17 19.38 12.78 -0.12
CA ASN A 17 20.81 12.84 -0.41
C ASN A 17 21.29 14.29 -0.52
N ALA A 18 20.53 15.16 -1.17
CA ALA A 18 20.83 16.58 -1.26
C ALA A 18 20.89 17.25 0.11
N PHE A 19 19.93 16.93 0.99
CA PHE A 19 19.88 17.44 2.36
C PHE A 19 21.07 16.94 3.18
N SER A 20 21.41 15.66 3.07
CA SER A 20 22.56 15.06 3.74
C SER A 20 23.87 15.74 3.33
N SER A 21 24.05 15.98 2.02
CA SER A 21 25.22 16.70 1.48
C SER A 21 25.28 18.14 1.99
N TYR A 22 24.15 18.83 2.01
CA TYR A 22 24.05 20.19 2.56
C TYR A 22 24.53 20.24 4.02
N ARG A 23 24.06 19.32 4.87
CA ARG A 23 24.45 19.28 6.29
C ARG A 23 25.93 19.01 6.52
N LYS A 24 26.58 18.27 5.61
CA LYS A 24 28.02 17.95 5.74
C LYS A 24 28.92 19.08 5.27
N LYS A 25 28.48 19.92 4.34
CA LYS A 25 29.34 20.88 3.65
C LYS A 25 29.13 22.32 4.08
N GLN A 26 28.01 22.65 4.68
CA GLN A 26 27.63 24.04 4.98
C GLN A 26 27.12 24.17 6.39
N GLU A 27 27.33 25.35 6.99
CA GLU A 27 26.65 25.70 8.21
C GLU A 27 25.17 25.90 7.92
N PRO A 28 24.27 25.56 8.90
CA PRO A 28 22.84 25.72 8.67
C PRO A 28 22.46 27.15 8.33
N ASN A 29 21.74 27.31 7.22
CA ASN A 29 21.19 28.58 6.76
C ASN A 29 19.67 28.46 6.78
N LYS A 30 19.01 29.40 7.45
CA LYS A 30 17.56 29.36 7.64
C LYS A 30 16.79 29.30 6.34
N ASP A 31 17.17 30.10 5.34
CA ASP A 31 16.47 30.13 4.04
C ASP A 31 16.59 28.81 3.28
N SER A 32 17.77 28.20 3.31
CA SER A 32 18.01 26.89 2.71
C SER A 32 17.21 25.78 3.42
N LEU A 33 17.14 25.83 4.73
CA LEU A 33 16.39 24.87 5.54
C LEU A 33 14.89 24.99 5.25
N ILE A 34 14.35 26.21 5.15
CA ILE A 34 12.95 26.43 4.78
C ILE A 34 12.64 25.86 3.39
N GLU A 35 13.56 26.01 2.44
CA GLU A 35 13.40 25.45 1.11
C GLU A 35 13.36 23.91 1.14
N PHE A 36 14.29 23.28 1.87
CA PHE A 36 14.26 21.82 2.04
C PHE A 36 12.96 21.35 2.70
N GLU A 37 12.53 22.04 3.77
CA GLU A 37 11.27 21.71 4.45
C GLU A 37 10.08 21.75 3.46
N ALA A 38 9.98 22.82 2.68
CA ALA A 38 8.91 22.97 1.69
C ALA A 38 8.90 21.82 0.68
N ARG A 39 10.07 21.39 0.20
CA ARG A 39 10.18 20.27 -0.75
C ARG A 39 9.74 18.93 -0.12
N PHE A 40 10.12 18.67 1.13
CA PHE A 40 9.64 17.47 1.84
C PHE A 40 8.13 17.52 2.08
N VAL A 41 7.58 18.68 2.42
CA VAL A 41 6.13 18.86 2.58
C VAL A 41 5.40 18.61 1.26
N ASP A 42 5.94 19.05 0.12
CA ASP A 42 5.36 18.78 -1.20
C ASP A 42 5.33 17.29 -1.50
N LEU A 43 6.43 16.58 -1.21
CA LEU A 43 6.47 15.12 -1.41
C LEU A 43 5.42 14.41 -0.54
N ARG A 44 5.25 14.83 0.70
CA ARG A 44 4.23 14.27 1.59
C ARG A 44 2.83 14.47 1.00
N ALA A 45 2.56 15.65 0.47
CA ALA A 45 1.28 15.97 -0.17
C ALA A 45 1.05 15.12 -1.42
N GLU A 46 2.09 14.90 -2.24
CA GLU A 46 2.02 14.06 -3.44
C GLU A 46 1.82 12.58 -3.11
N LEU A 47 2.33 12.12 -1.97
CA LEU A 47 2.17 10.74 -1.52
C LEU A 47 0.76 10.43 -1.03
N ARG A 48 0.03 11.41 -0.53
CA ARG A 48 -1.28 11.24 0.10
C ARG A 48 -2.32 10.53 -0.79
N PRO A 49 -2.50 10.88 -2.07
CA PRO A 49 -3.46 10.17 -2.92
C PRO A 49 -3.13 8.68 -3.08
N HIS A 50 -1.85 8.34 -3.18
CA HIS A 50 -1.39 6.94 -3.29
C HIS A 50 -1.71 6.16 -2.03
N ARG A 51 -1.45 6.74 -0.87
CA ARG A 51 -1.76 6.11 0.41
C ARG A 51 -3.27 5.89 0.57
N ARG A 52 -4.08 6.88 0.22
CA ARG A 52 -5.54 6.78 0.28
C ARG A 52 -6.07 5.66 -0.61
N TYR A 53 -5.55 5.57 -1.83
CA TYR A 53 -5.94 4.52 -2.77
C TYR A 53 -5.63 3.14 -2.21
N VAL A 54 -4.39 2.92 -1.77
CA VAL A 54 -3.95 1.62 -1.24
C VAL A 54 -4.72 1.26 0.03
N ALA A 55 -4.95 2.22 0.92
CA ALA A 55 -5.72 2.00 2.14
C ALA A 55 -7.16 1.57 1.84
N ALA A 56 -7.80 2.21 0.85
CA ALA A 56 -9.14 1.85 0.41
C ALA A 56 -9.19 0.43 -0.18
N GLU A 57 -8.21 0.09 -1.03
CA GLU A 57 -8.11 -1.25 -1.61
C GLU A 57 -7.86 -2.32 -0.56
N TRP A 58 -7.05 -2.01 0.46
CA TRP A 58 -6.83 -2.90 1.59
C TRP A 58 -8.11 -3.14 2.39
N GLN A 59 -8.88 -2.07 2.67
CA GLN A 59 -10.13 -2.17 3.43
C GLN A 59 -11.18 -3.02 2.71
N LYS A 60 -11.22 -2.98 1.38
CA LYS A 60 -12.11 -3.84 0.58
C LYS A 60 -11.79 -5.32 0.72
N ARG A 61 -10.61 -5.66 1.20
CA ARG A 61 -10.07 -7.01 1.29
C ARG A 61 -9.74 -7.42 2.73
N ASP A 62 -10.46 -6.87 3.69
CA ASP A 62 -10.29 -7.19 5.11
C ASP A 62 -10.73 -8.64 5.44
N ASP A 63 -10.62 -9.02 6.71
CA ASP A 63 -10.99 -10.38 7.17
C ASP A 63 -12.45 -10.72 6.88
N LYS A 64 -13.34 -9.76 7.02
CA LYS A 64 -14.77 -9.94 6.71
C LYS A 64 -14.99 -10.20 5.23
N ALA A 65 -14.32 -9.45 4.35
CA ALA A 65 -14.39 -9.64 2.91
C ALA A 65 -13.82 -11.02 2.50
N ALA A 66 -12.70 -11.42 3.10
CA ALA A 66 -12.08 -12.73 2.84
C ALA A 66 -13.03 -13.87 3.23
N THR A 67 -13.65 -13.80 4.40
CA THR A 67 -14.63 -14.78 4.87
C THR A 67 -15.85 -14.81 3.93
N GLY A 68 -16.34 -13.65 3.51
CA GLY A 68 -17.49 -13.54 2.61
C GLY A 68 -17.23 -14.15 1.25
N ILE A 69 -16.06 -13.93 0.67
CA ILE A 69 -15.68 -14.50 -0.64
C ILE A 69 -15.55 -16.01 -0.54
N LYS A 70 -14.86 -16.52 0.49
CA LYS A 70 -14.72 -17.96 0.72
C LYS A 70 -16.09 -18.62 0.84
N PHE A 71 -17.00 -18.02 1.59
CA PHE A 71 -18.36 -18.52 1.78
C PHE A 71 -19.13 -18.57 0.46
N ARG A 72 -19.08 -17.52 -0.36
CA ARG A 72 -19.75 -17.49 -1.67
C ARG A 72 -19.21 -18.56 -2.61
N ILE A 73 -17.89 -18.76 -2.63
CA ILE A 73 -17.25 -19.82 -3.42
C ILE A 73 -17.74 -21.18 -2.93
N ALA A 74 -17.78 -21.42 -1.63
CA ALA A 74 -18.23 -22.68 -1.05
C ALA A 74 -19.69 -23.00 -1.44
N ILE A 75 -20.57 -22.00 -1.37
CA ILE A 75 -21.98 -22.16 -1.79
C ILE A 75 -22.07 -22.51 -3.29
N ALA A 76 -21.33 -21.81 -4.13
CA ALA A 76 -21.32 -22.07 -5.56
C ALA A 76 -20.82 -23.50 -5.87
N ILE A 77 -19.79 -23.96 -5.18
CA ILE A 77 -19.29 -25.34 -5.32
C ILE A 77 -20.35 -26.35 -4.85
N HIS A 78 -20.95 -26.11 -3.69
CA HIS A 78 -21.99 -26.98 -3.16
C HIS A 78 -23.17 -27.13 -4.11
N GLU A 79 -23.55 -26.04 -4.78
CA GLU A 79 -24.66 -26.03 -5.73
C GLU A 79 -24.27 -26.53 -7.15
N GLY A 80 -23.00 -26.88 -7.36
CA GLY A 80 -22.51 -27.30 -8.66
C GLY A 80 -22.45 -26.19 -9.71
N LYS A 81 -22.28 -24.94 -9.27
CA LYS A 81 -22.32 -23.75 -10.14
C LYS A 81 -20.98 -23.02 -10.27
N PHE A 82 -19.94 -23.48 -9.59
CA PHE A 82 -18.65 -22.78 -9.58
C PHE A 82 -17.88 -23.03 -10.86
N LYS A 83 -17.61 -21.96 -11.63
CA LYS A 83 -16.95 -22.01 -12.92
C LYS A 83 -15.58 -21.36 -12.86
N ASP A 84 -14.64 -21.83 -13.69
CA ASP A 84 -13.34 -21.18 -13.89
C ASP A 84 -13.46 -19.94 -14.79
N LYS A 85 -12.33 -19.32 -15.10
CA LYS A 85 -12.28 -18.13 -15.99
C LYS A 85 -12.73 -18.44 -17.41
N LYS A 86 -12.71 -19.72 -17.81
CA LYS A 86 -13.15 -20.19 -19.14
C LYS A 86 -14.63 -20.55 -19.17
N GLY A 87 -15.33 -20.46 -18.02
CA GLY A 87 -16.73 -20.80 -17.90
C GLY A 87 -17.00 -22.29 -17.71
N GLU A 88 -15.97 -23.10 -17.44
CA GLU A 88 -16.11 -24.53 -17.19
C GLU A 88 -16.28 -24.81 -15.71
N LEU A 89 -17.16 -25.78 -15.37
CA LEU A 89 -17.34 -26.25 -13.99
C LEU A 89 -16.07 -26.93 -13.51
N ILE A 90 -15.56 -26.50 -12.33
CA ILE A 90 -14.31 -27.03 -11.80
C ILE A 90 -14.58 -28.17 -10.82
N TYR A 91 -15.71 -28.11 -10.11
CA TYR A 91 -16.06 -29.07 -9.06
C TYR A 91 -17.44 -29.69 -9.33
N ASP A 92 -17.55 -30.98 -9.05
CA ASP A 92 -18.85 -31.62 -9.00
C ASP A 92 -19.62 -31.18 -7.74
N GLU A 93 -20.95 -31.25 -7.81
CA GLU A 93 -21.81 -30.99 -6.68
C GLU A 93 -21.39 -31.88 -5.49
N CYS A 94 -21.28 -31.28 -4.30
CA CYS A 94 -20.77 -31.99 -3.10
C CYS A 94 -21.40 -31.44 -1.84
N SER A 95 -21.06 -32.04 -0.69
CA SER A 95 -21.52 -31.56 0.62
C SER A 95 -20.94 -30.19 0.92
N ILE A 96 -21.61 -29.44 1.81
CA ILE A 96 -21.13 -28.12 2.22
C ILE A 96 -19.76 -28.21 2.89
N ASN A 97 -19.47 -29.25 3.66
CA ASN A 97 -18.17 -29.43 4.32
C ASN A 97 -17.05 -29.65 3.29
N GLN A 98 -17.29 -30.42 2.23
CA GLN A 98 -16.34 -30.60 1.14
C GLN A 98 -16.18 -29.32 0.33
N ALA A 99 -17.29 -28.61 0.09
CA ALA A 99 -17.29 -27.35 -0.64
C ALA A 99 -16.43 -26.28 0.08
N GLU A 100 -16.50 -26.22 1.42
CA GLU A 100 -15.66 -25.31 2.20
C GLU A 100 -14.18 -25.64 2.07
N LYS A 101 -13.81 -26.91 2.06
CA LYS A 101 -12.43 -27.34 1.85
C LYS A 101 -11.93 -26.97 0.44
N PHE A 102 -12.76 -27.22 -0.57
CA PHE A 102 -12.43 -26.84 -1.95
C PHE A 102 -12.32 -25.33 -2.13
N ALA A 103 -13.21 -24.56 -1.50
CA ALA A 103 -13.16 -23.10 -1.52
C ALA A 103 -11.84 -22.58 -0.94
N SER A 104 -11.37 -23.14 0.17
CA SER A 104 -10.10 -22.76 0.81
C SER A 104 -8.89 -23.00 -0.10
N GLY A 105 -8.93 -24.04 -0.93
CA GLY A 105 -7.87 -24.38 -1.89
C GLY A 105 -8.09 -23.83 -3.31
N SER A 106 -9.19 -23.13 -3.56
CA SER A 106 -9.52 -22.65 -4.90
C SER A 106 -8.57 -21.57 -5.39
N HIS A 107 -8.35 -21.54 -6.71
CA HIS A 107 -7.52 -20.50 -7.33
C HIS A 107 -8.11 -19.10 -7.10
N ALA A 108 -9.42 -18.97 -7.18
CA ALA A 108 -10.10 -17.68 -6.97
C ALA A 108 -9.87 -17.13 -5.54
N TYR A 109 -9.91 -18.00 -4.53
CA TYR A 109 -9.65 -17.58 -3.15
C TYR A 109 -8.18 -17.22 -2.94
N LYS A 110 -7.26 -18.00 -3.49
CA LYS A 110 -5.82 -17.72 -3.43
C LYS A 110 -5.47 -16.41 -4.12
N GLU A 111 -6.06 -16.15 -5.28
CA GLU A 111 -5.87 -14.88 -6.00
C GLU A 111 -6.34 -13.69 -5.16
N PHE A 112 -7.48 -13.83 -4.48
CA PHE A 112 -7.97 -12.79 -3.55
C PHE A 112 -6.99 -12.56 -2.40
N LEU A 113 -6.47 -13.62 -1.79
CA LEU A 113 -5.50 -13.51 -0.69
C LEU A 113 -4.19 -12.90 -1.14
N ASP A 114 -3.73 -13.19 -2.35
CA ASP A 114 -2.52 -12.59 -2.93
C ASP A 114 -2.70 -11.08 -3.14
N GLN A 115 -3.84 -10.65 -3.67
CA GLN A 115 -4.16 -9.23 -3.81
C GLN A 115 -4.26 -8.55 -2.45
N ARG A 116 -4.86 -9.21 -1.48
CA ARG A 116 -4.95 -8.71 -0.10
C ARG A 116 -3.56 -8.46 0.49
N SER A 117 -2.67 -9.43 0.36
CA SER A 117 -1.29 -9.32 0.85
C SER A 117 -0.53 -8.21 0.14
N PHE A 118 -0.71 -8.07 -1.17
CA PHE A 118 -0.10 -7.01 -1.97
C PHE A 118 -0.50 -5.62 -1.44
N TYR A 119 -1.79 -5.38 -1.22
CA TYR A 119 -2.23 -4.06 -0.75
C TYR A 119 -1.84 -3.81 0.70
N LYS A 120 -1.81 -4.84 1.54
CA LYS A 120 -1.33 -4.71 2.92
C LYS A 120 0.15 -4.29 2.95
N GLU A 121 0.98 -4.98 2.20
CA GLU A 121 2.41 -4.68 2.10
C GLU A 121 2.65 -3.29 1.50
N SER A 122 1.92 -2.95 0.42
CA SER A 122 2.00 -1.63 -0.20
C SER A 122 1.62 -0.52 0.78
N LEU A 123 0.59 -0.73 1.60
CA LEU A 123 0.18 0.26 2.60
C LEU A 123 1.25 0.44 3.68
N VAL A 124 1.88 -0.63 4.14
CA VAL A 124 2.99 -0.56 5.10
C VAL A 124 4.14 0.24 4.50
N ASN A 125 4.54 -0.06 3.27
CA ASN A 125 5.66 0.60 2.60
C ASN A 125 5.40 2.10 2.38
N ILE A 126 4.20 2.47 1.96
CA ILE A 126 3.83 3.87 1.77
C ILE A 126 3.75 4.61 3.11
N THR A 127 3.25 3.96 4.15
CA THR A 127 3.19 4.53 5.50
C THR A 127 4.59 4.76 6.06
N ASP A 128 5.52 3.82 5.85
CA ASP A 128 6.91 3.96 6.26
C ASP A 128 7.58 5.13 5.52
N LEU A 129 7.35 5.26 4.22
CA LEU A 129 7.86 6.39 3.45
C LEU A 129 7.33 7.73 3.98
N ARG A 130 6.03 7.80 4.28
CA ARG A 130 5.45 9.00 4.88
C ARG A 130 6.08 9.33 6.23
N ASN A 131 6.32 8.33 7.06
CA ASN A 131 6.94 8.52 8.36
C ASN A 131 8.38 9.02 8.22
N ASP A 132 9.12 8.52 7.23
CA ASP A 132 10.47 9.00 6.93
C ASP A 132 10.46 10.46 6.49
N ILE A 133 9.53 10.83 5.61
CA ILE A 133 9.36 12.23 5.18
C ILE A 133 9.03 13.13 6.39
N ASP A 134 8.10 12.71 7.24
CA ASP A 134 7.75 13.44 8.47
C ASP A 134 8.95 13.59 9.40
N GLY A 135 9.80 12.57 9.48
CA GLY A 135 11.03 12.61 10.26
C GLY A 135 11.97 13.73 9.79
N TYR A 136 12.14 13.86 8.47
CA TYR A 136 12.96 14.95 7.91
C TYR A 136 12.33 16.33 8.14
N ILE A 137 11.03 16.45 7.98
CA ILE A 137 10.32 17.72 8.25
C ILE A 137 10.53 18.14 9.69
N ASN A 138 10.36 17.22 10.64
CA ASN A 138 10.53 17.50 12.06
C ASN A 138 11.98 17.84 12.41
N LEU A 139 12.94 17.11 11.84
CA LEU A 139 14.36 17.39 12.02
C LEU A 139 14.71 18.81 11.54
N ILE A 140 14.25 19.20 10.35
CA ILE A 140 14.49 20.52 9.79
C ILE A 140 13.87 21.61 10.66
N LYS A 141 12.64 21.41 11.15
CA LYS A 141 11.99 22.35 12.07
C LYS A 141 12.80 22.55 13.35
N ASP A 142 13.35 21.46 13.89
CA ASP A 142 14.19 21.54 15.10
C ASP A 142 15.48 22.30 14.83
N ILE A 143 16.13 22.08 13.69
CA ILE A 143 17.34 22.80 13.30
C ILE A 143 17.04 24.30 13.11
N ILE A 144 15.94 24.65 12.47
CA ILE A 144 15.53 26.05 12.26
C ILE A 144 15.41 26.81 13.58
N LYS A 145 14.94 26.15 14.64
CA LYS A 145 14.81 26.77 15.96
C LYS A 145 16.15 27.19 16.57
N THR A 146 17.25 26.58 16.12
CA THR A 146 18.58 26.82 16.67
C THR A 146 19.42 27.77 15.82
N VAL A 147 18.91 28.22 14.68
CA VAL A 147 19.64 29.07 13.71
C VAL A 147 19.31 30.54 13.83
#